data_3ccf0452c75a72936649217d830305c7
#
_entry.id   3ccf0452c75a72936649217d830305c7
#
_cell.length_a   1.000
_cell.length_b   1.000
_cell.length_c   1.000
_cell.angle_alpha   90.00
_cell.angle_beta   90.00
_cell.angle_gamma   90.00
#
_symmetry.space_group_name_H-M   'P 1'
#
loop_
_entity.id
_entity.type
_entity.pdbx_description
1 polymer ?
#
loop_
_entity_poly.entity_id
_entity_poly.type
_entity_poly.pdbx_seq_one_letter_code
_entity_poly.pdbx_strand_id
1 'polypeptide(L)'
;MDQRGEGDYFKMMKLNTSHALLKESIESYQEKVNELHKVIFERTGAGNDFMGWVDWAETYDKAEFERILKVAEKVKDKAEVLLVCGIGGSYLGARAAIEMIQGLYSGNKTEVIFVGNTFSSTYIAQVLKHIQDKSVVLNVISKSGTTTETALAFRVFREFMEKKYGKEECKERIIATTDKARGTLKALADKEGYETFVIPDDIGGRYSVITPVGLVPLAIMGVDIKKIMAGLYDAYKELNTADLSKNPAYQYAVCRRILQNQGYDVEMFVAYEPQLAMLAEWWKQLLGESEGKDGKGILPDSANFSTDLHSLGQFIQEGKKVVFETILEVENPTEDLLIPTDVENSDQMNYLAGKSYDWVNKMACLGTIEAHEVTGGVPNLIISIPDMKEYSFGYLCYFFFIATAMTCYMIDINPFNQPGVEIYKKNMFRLLGKPTK
;
A
#
# COMPACT_ATOMS: atom_id res chain seq x y z
N MET A 1 -27.25 -13.30 4.79
CA MET A 1 -27.02 -14.50 3.98
C MET A 1 -26.93 -14.02 2.54
N ASP A 2 -25.73 -13.71 2.07
CA ASP A 2 -25.51 -13.25 0.71
C ASP A 2 -25.21 -14.49 -0.13
N GLN A 3 -26.21 -14.91 -0.94
CA GLN A 3 -26.08 -16.01 -1.90
C GLN A 3 -25.54 -15.45 -3.22
N ARG A 4 -24.33 -14.93 -3.25
CA ARG A 4 -23.58 -14.80 -4.49
C ARG A 4 -22.83 -16.10 -4.69
N GLY A 5 -23.18 -16.83 -5.76
CA GLY A 5 -22.58 -18.11 -6.08
C GLY A 5 -21.09 -17.99 -6.44
N GLU A 6 -20.32 -19.05 -6.23
CA GLU A 6 -18.88 -19.19 -6.47
C GLU A 6 -18.43 -18.85 -7.93
N GLY A 7 -19.33 -18.48 -8.82
CA GLY A 7 -19.05 -18.17 -10.23
C GLY A 7 -18.86 -16.69 -10.56
N ASP A 8 -19.21 -15.74 -9.65
CA ASP A 8 -19.19 -14.30 -9.94
C ASP A 8 -17.89 -13.58 -9.49
N TYR A 9 -16.99 -14.26 -8.79
CA TYR A 9 -15.73 -13.67 -8.33
C TYR A 9 -14.66 -13.53 -9.44
N PHE A 10 -14.83 -14.15 -10.60
CA PHE A 10 -13.84 -14.23 -11.69
C PHE A 10 -13.67 -12.95 -12.55
N LYS A 11 -14.23 -11.82 -12.17
CA LYS A 11 -13.97 -10.52 -12.82
C LYS A 11 -13.81 -9.39 -11.79
N MET A 12 -12.97 -9.64 -10.79
CA MET A 12 -12.85 -8.73 -9.64
C MET A 12 -12.15 -7.42 -9.97
N MET A 13 -11.13 -7.45 -10.82
CA MET A 13 -10.39 -6.25 -11.21
C MET A 13 -10.37 -6.13 -12.73
N LYS A 14 -10.68 -4.94 -13.23
CA LYS A 14 -10.68 -4.65 -14.67
C LYS A 14 -9.65 -3.56 -14.95
N LEU A 15 -8.94 -3.70 -16.05
CA LEU A 15 -8.11 -2.64 -16.61
C LEU A 15 -8.77 -2.15 -17.90
N ASN A 16 -9.08 -0.85 -17.95
CA ASN A 16 -9.54 -0.20 -19.17
C ASN A 16 -8.39 0.68 -19.72
N THR A 17 -7.97 0.38 -20.93
CA THR A 17 -6.89 1.07 -21.65
C THR A 17 -7.38 1.92 -22.81
N SER A 18 -8.70 2.06 -23.00
CA SER A 18 -9.28 2.79 -24.15
C SER A 18 -8.92 4.28 -24.16
N HIS A 19 -8.61 4.85 -22.99
CA HIS A 19 -8.21 6.23 -22.79
C HIS A 19 -6.70 6.44 -22.69
N ALA A 20 -5.91 5.38 -22.94
CA ALA A 20 -4.46 5.40 -22.70
C ALA A 20 -3.62 6.04 -23.82
N LEU A 21 -4.24 6.44 -24.95
CA LEU A 21 -3.56 7.09 -26.08
C LEU A 21 -2.29 6.35 -26.55
N LEU A 22 -2.34 5.00 -26.52
CA LEU A 22 -1.20 4.17 -26.90
C LEU A 22 -0.93 4.26 -28.40
N LYS A 23 0.34 4.44 -28.78
CA LYS A 23 0.80 4.47 -30.18
C LYS A 23 1.26 3.09 -30.68
N GLU A 24 1.37 2.12 -29.78
CA GLU A 24 1.74 0.75 -30.08
C GLU A 24 0.68 -0.20 -29.53
N SER A 25 0.54 -1.37 -30.16
CA SER A 25 -0.35 -2.42 -29.65
C SER A 25 0.25 -3.10 -28.43
N ILE A 26 -0.56 -3.35 -27.41
CA ILE A 26 -0.17 -4.13 -26.22
C ILE A 26 0.28 -5.55 -26.64
N GLU A 27 -0.39 -6.16 -27.61
CA GLU A 27 -0.13 -7.52 -28.09
C GLU A 27 1.28 -7.68 -28.69
N SER A 28 1.89 -6.58 -29.16
CA SER A 28 3.26 -6.61 -29.69
C SER A 28 4.30 -7.02 -28.64
N TYR A 29 3.96 -6.93 -27.34
CA TYR A 29 4.81 -7.31 -26.21
C TYR A 29 4.64 -8.76 -25.76
N GLN A 30 3.76 -9.56 -26.40
CA GLN A 30 3.44 -10.92 -25.94
C GLN A 30 4.68 -11.83 -25.80
N GLU A 31 5.61 -11.79 -26.74
CA GLU A 31 6.83 -12.60 -26.66
C GLU A 31 7.71 -12.19 -25.47
N LYS A 32 7.88 -10.89 -25.26
CA LYS A 32 8.65 -10.36 -24.11
C LYS A 32 7.96 -10.72 -22.79
N VAL A 33 6.64 -10.66 -22.74
CA VAL A 33 5.87 -11.06 -21.55
C VAL A 33 6.03 -12.57 -21.28
N ASN A 34 6.01 -13.42 -22.31
CA ASN A 34 6.23 -14.86 -22.15
C ASN A 34 7.61 -15.18 -21.56
N GLU A 35 8.65 -14.47 -21.99
CA GLU A 35 10.00 -14.59 -21.44
C GLU A 35 10.04 -14.17 -19.97
N LEU A 36 9.55 -12.97 -19.68
CA LEU A 36 9.63 -12.40 -18.34
C LEU A 36 8.69 -13.06 -17.32
N HIS A 37 7.56 -13.61 -17.77
CA HIS A 37 6.71 -14.45 -16.94
C HIS A 37 7.47 -15.64 -16.36
N LYS A 38 8.26 -16.33 -17.20
CA LYS A 38 9.13 -17.42 -16.74
C LYS A 38 10.17 -16.92 -15.73
N VAL A 39 10.80 -15.77 -16.03
CA VAL A 39 11.78 -15.16 -15.12
C VAL A 39 11.17 -14.90 -13.73
N ILE A 40 9.92 -14.44 -13.67
CA ILE A 40 9.21 -14.16 -12.40
C ILE A 40 8.86 -15.47 -11.68
N PHE A 41 8.18 -16.40 -12.33
CA PHE A 41 7.65 -17.60 -11.67
C PHE A 41 8.71 -18.67 -11.41
N GLU A 42 9.75 -18.76 -12.24
CA GLU A 42 10.94 -19.60 -12.01
C GLU A 42 11.98 -18.93 -11.10
N ARG A 43 11.76 -17.64 -10.75
CA ARG A 43 12.64 -16.85 -9.84
C ARG A 43 14.09 -16.82 -10.32
N THR A 44 14.29 -16.57 -11.62
CA THR A 44 15.63 -16.56 -12.25
C THR A 44 16.17 -15.15 -12.50
N GLY A 45 15.37 -14.11 -12.24
CA GLY A 45 15.72 -12.74 -12.49
C GLY A 45 16.64 -12.11 -11.44
N ALA A 46 17.13 -10.91 -11.72
CA ALA A 46 17.91 -10.13 -10.78
C ALA A 46 17.13 -9.89 -9.48
N GLY A 47 17.75 -10.16 -8.32
CA GLY A 47 17.11 -10.04 -7.02
C GLY A 47 16.22 -11.22 -6.62
N ASN A 48 16.44 -12.38 -7.22
CA ASN A 48 15.66 -13.59 -7.01
C ASN A 48 15.61 -14.10 -5.55
N ASP A 49 16.53 -13.69 -4.71
CA ASP A 49 16.55 -13.92 -3.27
C ASP A 49 15.47 -13.14 -2.50
N PHE A 50 14.75 -12.22 -3.17
CA PHE A 50 13.64 -11.45 -2.61
C PHE A 50 12.28 -11.74 -3.29
N MET A 51 12.10 -12.91 -3.86
CA MET A 51 10.89 -13.30 -4.59
C MET A 51 9.96 -14.25 -3.81
N GLY A 52 10.08 -14.35 -2.48
CA GLY A 52 9.20 -15.13 -1.63
C GLY A 52 7.73 -14.71 -1.68
N TRP A 53 7.44 -13.50 -2.12
CA TRP A 53 6.08 -12.98 -2.27
C TRP A 53 5.29 -13.63 -3.42
N VAL A 54 5.97 -14.23 -4.42
CA VAL A 54 5.33 -14.78 -5.64
C VAL A 54 4.29 -15.83 -5.32
N ASP A 55 4.61 -16.76 -4.42
CA ASP A 55 3.70 -17.84 -3.98
C ASP A 55 3.35 -17.75 -2.49
N TRP A 56 3.59 -16.60 -1.86
CA TRP A 56 3.33 -16.39 -0.44
C TRP A 56 1.90 -16.78 -0.03
N ALA A 57 0.93 -16.53 -0.89
CA ALA A 57 -0.47 -16.90 -0.64
C ALA A 57 -0.67 -18.40 -0.35
N GLU A 58 0.19 -19.27 -0.88
CA GLU A 58 0.19 -20.72 -0.61
C GLU A 58 1.15 -21.11 0.52
N THR A 59 2.33 -20.48 0.57
CA THR A 59 3.50 -20.95 1.33
C THR A 59 3.64 -20.31 2.72
N TYR A 60 2.88 -19.26 3.06
CA TYR A 60 2.98 -18.60 4.36
C TYR A 60 2.76 -19.56 5.53
N ASP A 61 3.43 -19.31 6.65
CA ASP A 61 3.32 -20.11 7.87
C ASP A 61 1.90 -20.00 8.48
N LYS A 62 1.12 -21.06 8.30
CA LYS A 62 -0.27 -21.14 8.79
C LYS A 62 -0.33 -21.12 10.33
N ALA A 63 0.68 -21.69 11.01
CA ALA A 63 0.74 -21.70 12.47
C ALA A 63 1.03 -20.30 13.02
N GLU A 64 1.95 -19.55 12.38
CA GLU A 64 2.22 -18.15 12.71
C GLU A 64 0.99 -17.28 12.41
N PHE A 65 0.31 -17.50 11.31
CA PHE A 65 -0.92 -16.79 10.97
C PHE A 65 -2.03 -16.99 12.04
N GLU A 66 -2.27 -18.21 12.48
CA GLU A 66 -3.24 -18.48 13.56
C GLU A 66 -2.78 -17.86 14.89
N ARG A 67 -1.47 -17.76 15.13
CA ARG A 67 -0.92 -17.06 16.30
C ARG A 67 -1.16 -15.55 16.24
N ILE A 68 -1.08 -14.93 15.05
CA ILE A 68 -1.44 -13.52 14.85
C ILE A 68 -2.90 -13.28 15.29
N LEU A 69 -3.83 -14.12 14.83
CA LEU A 69 -5.24 -14.00 15.19
C LEU A 69 -5.48 -14.13 16.72
N LYS A 70 -4.80 -15.07 17.36
CA LYS A 70 -4.90 -15.26 18.83
C LYS A 70 -4.35 -14.06 19.60
N VAL A 71 -3.22 -13.50 19.16
CA VAL A 71 -2.62 -12.32 19.80
C VAL A 71 -3.49 -11.10 19.59
N ALA A 72 -4.02 -10.89 18.38
CA ALA A 72 -4.94 -9.81 18.11
C ALA A 72 -6.18 -9.86 19.02
N GLU A 73 -6.80 -11.04 19.16
CA GLU A 73 -7.95 -11.24 20.06
C GLU A 73 -7.59 -10.93 21.52
N LYS A 74 -6.39 -11.33 21.97
CA LYS A 74 -5.91 -11.08 23.34
C LYS A 74 -5.72 -9.59 23.66
N VAL A 75 -5.28 -8.79 22.68
CA VAL A 75 -4.91 -7.39 22.89
C VAL A 75 -5.99 -6.38 22.49
N LYS A 76 -6.97 -6.76 21.67
CA LYS A 76 -8.00 -5.83 21.17
C LYS A 76 -8.78 -5.14 22.29
N ASP A 77 -9.08 -5.85 23.38
CA ASP A 77 -9.81 -5.29 24.52
C ASP A 77 -8.92 -4.46 25.47
N LYS A 78 -7.59 -4.58 25.31
CA LYS A 78 -6.59 -3.83 26.08
C LYS A 78 -6.18 -2.53 25.42
N ALA A 79 -6.43 -2.35 24.14
CA ALA A 79 -5.91 -1.25 23.34
C ALA A 79 -6.99 -0.19 23.07
N GLU A 80 -6.88 0.96 23.72
CA GLU A 80 -7.51 2.19 23.22
C GLU A 80 -6.68 2.80 22.09
N VAL A 81 -5.34 2.58 22.16
CA VAL A 81 -4.40 2.99 21.11
C VAL A 81 -3.48 1.83 20.75
N LEU A 82 -3.39 1.54 19.46
CA LEU A 82 -2.32 0.75 18.87
C LEU A 82 -1.25 1.68 18.31
N LEU A 83 -0.06 1.67 18.90
CA LEU A 83 1.11 2.31 18.29
C LEU A 83 1.78 1.33 17.35
N VAL A 84 1.91 1.69 16.08
CA VAL A 84 2.69 0.95 15.08
C VAL A 84 3.98 1.71 14.85
N CYS A 85 5.10 1.14 15.33
CA CYS A 85 6.41 1.76 15.25
C CYS A 85 7.23 1.15 14.10
N GLY A 86 7.30 1.85 12.96
CA GLY A 86 7.99 1.39 11.76
C GLY A 86 8.09 2.49 10.71
N ILE A 87 8.89 2.25 9.65
CA ILE A 87 9.08 3.17 8.53
C ILE A 87 8.98 2.44 7.20
N GLY A 88 8.63 3.15 6.13
CA GLY A 88 8.51 2.58 4.78
C GLY A 88 7.53 1.42 4.72
N GLY A 89 7.96 0.27 4.20
CA GLY A 89 7.12 -0.94 4.12
C GLY A 89 6.63 -1.46 5.47
N SER A 90 7.26 -1.07 6.57
CA SER A 90 6.83 -1.46 7.92
C SER A 90 5.63 -0.66 8.45
N TYR A 91 5.13 0.34 7.70
CA TYR A 91 3.92 1.06 8.11
C TYR A 91 2.98 1.41 6.95
N LEU A 92 3.51 1.73 5.75
CA LEU A 92 2.70 2.25 4.64
C LEU A 92 1.60 1.27 4.23
N GLY A 93 1.93 0.00 4.04
CA GLY A 93 0.95 -1.00 3.62
C GLY A 93 -0.14 -1.25 4.65
N ALA A 94 0.21 -1.33 5.93
CA ALA A 94 -0.77 -1.49 7.00
C ALA A 94 -1.68 -0.26 7.12
N ARG A 95 -1.13 0.94 7.02
CA ARG A 95 -1.90 2.18 7.04
C ARG A 95 -2.84 2.28 5.84
N ALA A 96 -2.35 1.96 4.65
CA ALA A 96 -3.15 1.92 3.42
C ALA A 96 -4.36 0.98 3.56
N ALA A 97 -4.14 -0.22 4.09
CA ALA A 97 -5.21 -1.20 4.30
C ALA A 97 -6.24 -0.71 5.34
N ILE A 98 -5.78 -0.16 6.48
CA ILE A 98 -6.67 0.32 7.54
C ILE A 98 -7.55 1.46 7.01
N GLU A 99 -6.95 2.48 6.37
CA GLU A 99 -7.69 3.63 5.86
C GLU A 99 -8.63 3.23 4.72
N MET A 100 -8.21 2.36 3.78
CA MET A 100 -9.05 1.87 2.70
C MET A 100 -10.25 1.08 3.22
N ILE A 101 -10.04 0.14 4.15
CA ILE A 101 -11.05 -0.83 4.57
C ILE A 101 -11.98 -0.24 5.64
N GLN A 102 -11.43 0.49 6.60
CA GLN A 102 -12.19 1.00 7.75
C GLN A 102 -12.63 2.45 7.59
N GLY A 103 -12.10 3.16 6.59
CA GLY A 103 -12.35 4.59 6.39
C GLY A 103 -11.56 5.47 7.36
N LEU A 104 -11.64 6.79 7.13
CA LEU A 104 -10.91 7.79 7.92
C LEU A 104 -11.56 8.05 9.30
N TYR A 105 -12.83 7.73 9.46
CA TYR A 105 -13.64 7.95 10.67
C TYR A 105 -14.38 6.66 11.05
N SER A 106 -13.64 5.57 11.25
CA SER A 106 -14.19 4.22 11.43
C SER A 106 -15.05 4.05 12.69
N GLY A 107 -14.98 4.92 13.67
CA GLY A 107 -15.62 4.74 14.96
C GLY A 107 -15.10 3.55 15.78
N ASN A 108 -13.98 2.98 15.41
CA ASN A 108 -13.34 1.88 16.13
C ASN A 108 -12.97 2.29 17.56
N LYS A 109 -13.10 1.36 18.52
CA LYS A 109 -12.66 1.59 19.89
C LYS A 109 -11.15 1.81 20.00
N THR A 110 -10.37 1.18 19.13
CA THR A 110 -8.91 1.30 19.09
C THR A 110 -8.52 2.30 18.02
N GLU A 111 -7.80 3.34 18.42
CA GLU A 111 -7.14 4.29 17.52
C GLU A 111 -5.78 3.74 17.10
N VAL A 112 -5.43 3.81 15.82
CA VAL A 112 -4.09 3.48 15.35
C VAL A 112 -3.25 4.73 15.15
N ILE A 113 -2.03 4.75 15.70
CA ILE A 113 -1.06 5.84 15.53
C ILE A 113 0.25 5.26 15.02
N PHE A 114 0.75 5.81 13.90
CA PHE A 114 2.01 5.37 13.31
C PHE A 114 3.15 6.26 13.78
N VAL A 115 4.18 5.64 14.36
CA VAL A 115 5.38 6.32 14.88
C VAL A 115 6.66 5.64 14.34
N GLY A 116 7.80 6.29 14.51
CA GLY A 116 9.07 5.75 14.00
C GLY A 116 9.26 5.92 12.49
N ASN A 117 8.46 6.78 11.86
CA ASN A 117 8.53 7.16 10.46
C ASN A 117 9.02 8.60 10.26
N THR A 118 9.44 9.28 11.33
CA THR A 118 9.92 10.67 11.30
C THR A 118 10.88 10.93 12.47
N PHE A 119 11.74 11.92 12.30
CA PHE A 119 12.57 12.51 13.39
C PHE A 119 11.93 13.75 14.02
N SER A 120 10.69 14.08 13.71
CA SER A 120 10.04 15.27 14.26
C SER A 120 9.82 15.14 15.76
N SER A 121 10.56 15.92 16.56
CA SER A 121 10.40 15.98 18.00
C SER A 121 9.01 16.48 18.41
N THR A 122 8.46 17.43 17.66
CA THR A 122 7.11 17.96 17.88
C THR A 122 6.07 16.85 17.74
N TYR A 123 6.14 16.04 16.68
CA TYR A 123 5.21 14.95 16.48
C TYR A 123 5.28 13.91 17.61
N ILE A 124 6.49 13.48 17.97
CA ILE A 124 6.69 12.49 19.05
C ILE A 124 6.14 13.03 20.38
N ALA A 125 6.40 14.30 20.71
CA ALA A 125 5.89 14.92 21.92
C ALA A 125 4.35 15.03 21.93
N GLN A 126 3.74 15.35 20.79
CA GLN A 126 2.27 15.39 20.65
C GLN A 126 1.67 14.00 20.85
N VAL A 127 2.25 12.96 20.26
CA VAL A 127 1.77 11.58 20.44
C VAL A 127 1.89 11.16 21.89
N LEU A 128 3.03 11.39 22.57
CA LEU A 128 3.20 11.06 23.98
C LEU A 128 2.14 11.73 24.87
N LYS A 129 1.86 13.01 24.61
CA LYS A 129 0.82 13.76 25.35
C LYS A 129 -0.57 13.18 25.07
N HIS A 130 -0.87 12.82 23.83
CA HIS A 130 -2.17 12.29 23.40
C HIS A 130 -2.48 10.93 24.02
N ILE A 131 -1.45 10.08 24.20
CA ILE A 131 -1.61 8.72 24.71
C ILE A 131 -1.43 8.59 26.23
N GLN A 132 -1.13 9.69 26.91
CA GLN A 132 -0.75 9.69 28.33
C GLN A 132 -1.74 8.95 29.22
N ASP A 133 -3.04 9.19 29.02
CA ASP A 133 -4.12 8.62 29.83
C ASP A 133 -4.83 7.44 29.17
N LYS A 134 -4.43 7.08 27.94
CA LYS A 134 -5.03 5.99 27.16
C LYS A 134 -4.36 4.64 27.43
N SER A 135 -5.09 3.56 27.25
CA SER A 135 -4.54 2.20 27.28
C SER A 135 -3.86 1.88 25.94
N VAL A 136 -2.56 1.58 25.98
CA VAL A 136 -1.69 1.47 24.81
C VAL A 136 -1.16 0.06 24.60
N VAL A 137 -1.17 -0.39 23.35
CA VAL A 137 -0.41 -1.55 22.84
C VAL A 137 0.56 -1.04 21.79
N LEU A 138 1.78 -1.57 21.74
CA LEU A 138 2.84 -1.16 20.83
C LEU A 138 3.29 -2.34 19.96
N ASN A 139 3.17 -2.21 18.65
CA ASN A 139 3.80 -3.12 17.69
C ASN A 139 5.02 -2.43 17.06
N VAL A 140 6.22 -2.89 17.41
CA VAL A 140 7.46 -2.41 16.78
C VAL A 140 7.86 -3.35 15.65
N ILE A 141 8.12 -2.75 14.48
CA ILE A 141 8.38 -3.48 13.23
C ILE A 141 9.72 -3.06 12.66
N SER A 142 10.73 -3.93 12.78
CA SER A 142 12.07 -3.70 12.24
C SER A 142 12.84 -5.01 12.12
N LYS A 143 13.33 -5.35 10.93
CA LYS A 143 14.09 -6.58 10.71
C LYS A 143 15.40 -6.56 11.49
N SER A 144 16.23 -5.53 11.33
CA SER A 144 17.52 -5.40 12.01
C SER A 144 17.44 -4.86 13.45
N GLY A 145 16.37 -4.08 13.74
CA GLY A 145 16.27 -3.29 14.97
C GLY A 145 17.18 -2.04 15.01
N THR A 146 17.88 -1.74 13.91
CA THR A 146 18.87 -0.63 13.86
C THR A 146 18.46 0.49 12.88
N THR A 147 17.29 0.41 12.25
CA THR A 147 16.74 1.51 11.46
C THR A 147 16.56 2.71 12.39
N THR A 148 17.26 3.81 12.10
CA THR A 148 17.47 4.90 13.06
C THR A 148 16.16 5.50 13.54
N GLU A 149 15.25 5.81 12.63
CA GLU A 149 13.93 6.39 12.92
C GLU A 149 13.15 5.50 13.88
N THR A 150 12.98 4.24 13.53
CA THR A 150 12.23 3.25 14.30
C THR A 150 12.90 2.96 15.64
N ALA A 151 14.24 2.82 15.67
CA ALA A 151 14.97 2.50 16.90
C ALA A 151 14.90 3.63 17.94
N LEU A 152 14.98 4.89 17.50
CA LEU A 152 14.87 6.05 18.39
C LEU A 152 13.42 6.21 18.91
N ALA A 153 12.43 6.10 18.04
CA ALA A 153 11.03 6.16 18.45
C ALA A 153 10.70 5.02 19.42
N PHE A 154 11.10 3.79 19.10
CA PHE A 154 10.87 2.65 19.98
C PHE A 154 11.52 2.84 21.37
N ARG A 155 12.73 3.40 21.43
CA ARG A 155 13.37 3.71 22.72
C ARG A 155 12.52 4.65 23.58
N VAL A 156 11.96 5.71 22.98
CA VAL A 156 11.11 6.70 23.67
C VAL A 156 9.78 6.05 24.11
N PHE A 157 9.09 5.39 23.20
CA PHE A 157 7.78 4.80 23.51
C PHE A 157 7.90 3.58 24.44
N ARG A 158 8.96 2.78 24.35
CA ARG A 158 9.23 1.71 25.31
C ARG A 158 9.43 2.29 26.74
N GLU A 159 10.21 3.34 26.89
CA GLU A 159 10.39 3.99 28.19
C GLU A 159 9.06 4.51 28.77
N PHE A 160 8.21 5.10 27.91
CA PHE A 160 6.86 5.52 28.29
C PHE A 160 6.02 4.31 28.77
N MET A 161 6.02 3.21 28.01
CA MET A 161 5.29 1.99 28.36
C MET A 161 5.76 1.37 29.68
N GLU A 162 7.08 1.27 29.86
CA GLU A 162 7.68 0.72 31.09
C GLU A 162 7.35 1.58 32.32
N LYS A 163 7.34 2.93 32.19
CA LYS A 163 6.93 3.82 33.27
C LYS A 163 5.45 3.71 33.61
N LYS A 164 4.61 3.51 32.60
CA LYS A 164 3.15 3.46 32.75
C LYS A 164 2.66 2.11 33.30
N TYR A 165 3.20 1.01 32.80
CA TYR A 165 2.70 -0.36 33.05
C TYR A 165 3.65 -1.23 33.85
N GLY A 166 4.92 -0.86 33.97
CA GLY A 166 5.95 -1.75 34.50
C GLY A 166 6.39 -2.80 33.46
N LYS A 167 7.54 -3.45 33.72
CA LYS A 167 8.15 -4.39 32.75
C LYS A 167 7.32 -5.65 32.54
N GLU A 168 6.68 -6.16 33.56
CA GLU A 168 5.90 -7.42 33.45
C GLU A 168 4.69 -7.24 32.56
N GLU A 169 3.93 -6.15 32.70
CA GLU A 169 2.79 -5.91 31.83
C GLU A 169 3.21 -5.53 30.39
N CYS A 170 4.38 -4.94 30.22
CA CYS A 170 4.93 -4.64 28.89
C CYS A 170 5.16 -5.89 28.05
N LYS A 171 5.36 -7.08 28.64
CA LYS A 171 5.42 -8.35 27.91
C LYS A 171 4.13 -8.68 27.16
N GLU A 172 3.01 -8.21 27.69
CA GLU A 172 1.67 -8.42 27.13
C GLU A 172 1.21 -7.29 26.20
N ARG A 173 1.94 -6.16 26.17
CA ARG A 173 1.57 -4.95 25.46
C ARG A 173 2.53 -4.54 24.35
N ILE A 174 3.74 -5.11 24.34
CA ILE A 174 4.74 -4.85 23.29
C ILE A 174 4.87 -6.10 22.44
N ILE A 175 4.65 -5.92 21.14
CA ILE A 175 4.77 -6.96 20.12
C ILE A 175 5.91 -6.56 19.20
N ALA A 176 6.87 -7.44 18.93
CA ALA A 176 7.98 -7.19 18.04
C ALA A 176 7.87 -8.02 16.75
N THR A 177 7.62 -7.37 15.64
CA THR A 177 7.71 -7.98 14.31
C THR A 177 9.13 -7.76 13.78
N THR A 178 9.94 -8.82 13.72
CA THR A 178 11.38 -8.71 13.52
C THR A 178 11.96 -9.95 12.82
N ASP A 179 13.30 -10.03 12.71
CA ASP A 179 14.00 -11.21 12.19
C ASP A 179 13.74 -12.45 13.06
N LYS A 180 13.77 -13.62 12.46
CA LYS A 180 13.54 -14.91 13.16
C LYS A 180 14.58 -15.18 14.26
N ALA A 181 15.84 -14.82 14.02
CA ALA A 181 16.96 -15.25 14.87
C ALA A 181 18.02 -14.16 15.13
N ARG A 182 18.03 -13.08 14.36
CA ARG A 182 19.13 -12.10 14.33
C ARG A 182 18.61 -10.67 14.58
N GLY A 183 19.54 -9.78 14.86
CA GLY A 183 19.26 -8.35 15.03
C GLY A 183 19.03 -7.92 16.47
N THR A 184 19.17 -6.61 16.68
CA THR A 184 19.11 -6.03 18.03
C THR A 184 17.68 -6.04 18.60
N LEU A 185 16.66 -5.93 17.75
CA LEU A 185 15.26 -6.01 18.20
C LEU A 185 14.90 -7.44 18.61
N LYS A 186 15.34 -8.46 17.86
CA LYS A 186 15.12 -9.86 18.23
C LYS A 186 15.76 -10.19 19.57
N ALA A 187 17.03 -9.83 19.75
CA ALA A 187 17.75 -10.05 21.00
C ALA A 187 17.07 -9.35 22.20
N LEU A 188 16.58 -8.13 21.97
CA LEU A 188 15.84 -7.40 23.00
C LEU A 188 14.50 -8.05 23.31
N ALA A 189 13.72 -8.45 22.30
CA ALA A 189 12.42 -9.07 22.48
C ALA A 189 12.54 -10.40 23.24
N ASP A 190 13.53 -11.22 22.92
CA ASP A 190 13.79 -12.46 23.64
C ASP A 190 14.18 -12.24 25.11
N LYS A 191 15.04 -11.23 25.35
CA LYS A 191 15.46 -10.86 26.71
C LYS A 191 14.30 -10.36 27.57
N GLU A 192 13.47 -9.49 27.02
CA GLU A 192 12.36 -8.86 27.76
C GLU A 192 11.08 -9.73 27.75
N GLY A 193 11.03 -10.77 26.92
CA GLY A 193 9.89 -11.69 26.82
C GLY A 193 8.70 -11.13 26.02
N TYR A 194 8.96 -10.30 25.01
CA TYR A 194 7.91 -9.78 24.12
C TYR A 194 7.43 -10.84 23.15
N GLU A 195 6.15 -10.79 22.76
CA GLU A 195 5.63 -11.60 21.67
C GLU A 195 6.32 -11.22 20.35
N THR A 196 6.75 -12.23 19.56
CA THR A 196 7.49 -11.97 18.32
C THR A 196 6.82 -12.59 17.12
N PHE A 197 6.86 -11.88 15.97
CA PHE A 197 6.46 -12.35 14.65
C PHE A 197 7.58 -12.16 13.65
N VAL A 198 7.66 -13.04 12.65
CA VAL A 198 8.80 -13.10 11.74
C VAL A 198 8.61 -12.23 10.51
N ILE A 199 9.61 -11.40 10.22
CA ILE A 199 9.76 -10.76 8.91
C ILE A 199 10.50 -11.74 8.00
N PRO A 200 9.91 -12.24 6.91
CA PRO A 200 10.57 -13.17 6.00
C PRO A 200 11.88 -12.61 5.44
N ASP A 201 12.87 -13.49 5.25
CA ASP A 201 14.16 -13.09 4.70
C ASP A 201 14.10 -12.77 3.20
N ASP A 202 13.21 -13.44 2.50
CA ASP A 202 13.05 -13.44 1.05
C ASP A 202 11.92 -12.51 0.54
N ILE A 203 11.41 -11.61 1.40
CA ILE A 203 10.42 -10.60 1.02
C ILE A 203 10.91 -9.21 1.43
N GLY A 204 11.08 -8.33 0.44
CA GLY A 204 11.47 -6.94 0.66
C GLY A 204 10.39 -6.10 1.34
N GLY A 205 10.80 -5.01 2.02
CA GLY A 205 9.89 -4.18 2.84
C GLY A 205 8.65 -3.69 2.10
N ARG A 206 8.78 -3.21 0.86
CA ARG A 206 7.65 -2.69 0.06
C ARG A 206 6.68 -3.76 -0.46
N TYR A 207 7.06 -5.05 -0.37
CA TYR A 207 6.22 -6.21 -0.66
C TYR A 207 5.65 -6.88 0.59
N SER A 208 5.97 -6.37 1.79
CA SER A 208 5.78 -7.12 3.05
C SER A 208 4.42 -6.94 3.71
N VAL A 209 3.50 -6.14 3.18
CA VAL A 209 2.17 -5.91 3.80
C VAL A 209 1.36 -7.19 4.00
N ILE A 210 1.58 -8.18 3.15
CA ILE A 210 0.93 -9.51 3.19
C ILE A 210 1.59 -10.50 4.16
N THR A 211 2.63 -10.10 4.85
CA THR A 211 3.38 -10.87 5.86
C THR A 211 3.00 -10.40 7.28
N PRO A 212 3.53 -10.98 8.35
CA PRO A 212 3.31 -10.47 9.70
C PRO A 212 3.55 -8.97 9.87
N VAL A 213 4.37 -8.34 9.00
CA VAL A 213 4.59 -6.89 8.98
C VAL A 213 3.29 -6.09 8.85
N GLY A 214 2.43 -6.47 7.93
CA GLY A 214 1.11 -5.84 7.76
C GLY A 214 0.02 -6.56 8.54
N LEU A 215 0.04 -7.90 8.56
CA LEU A 215 -1.06 -8.70 9.12
C LEU A 215 -1.23 -8.54 10.63
N VAL A 216 -0.15 -8.33 11.40
CA VAL A 216 -0.24 -8.12 12.86
C VAL A 216 -1.02 -6.85 13.20
N PRO A 217 -0.62 -5.64 12.74
CA PRO A 217 -1.39 -4.44 13.05
C PRO A 217 -2.81 -4.49 12.46
N LEU A 218 -3.01 -5.10 11.28
CA LEU A 218 -4.33 -5.24 10.67
C LEU A 218 -5.28 -6.10 11.52
N ALA A 219 -4.82 -7.24 11.99
CA ALA A 219 -5.62 -8.11 12.85
C ALA A 219 -5.98 -7.44 14.19
N ILE A 220 -5.04 -6.71 14.80
CA ILE A 220 -5.29 -5.95 16.05
C ILE A 220 -6.33 -4.86 15.82
N MET A 221 -6.33 -4.21 14.67
CA MET A 221 -7.34 -3.23 14.27
C MET A 221 -8.69 -3.85 13.86
N GLY A 222 -8.81 -5.18 13.91
CA GLY A 222 -10.05 -5.90 13.60
C GLY A 222 -10.34 -6.09 12.11
N VAL A 223 -9.34 -5.89 11.25
CA VAL A 223 -9.43 -6.20 9.82
C VAL A 223 -9.39 -7.73 9.63
N ASP A 224 -10.26 -8.25 8.78
CA ASP A 224 -10.31 -9.68 8.45
C ASP A 224 -9.14 -10.08 7.53
N ILE A 225 -8.01 -10.41 8.15
CA ILE A 225 -6.81 -10.81 7.42
C ILE A 225 -6.97 -12.13 6.63
N LYS A 226 -7.97 -12.97 6.96
CA LYS A 226 -8.28 -14.17 6.17
C LYS A 226 -8.82 -13.79 4.80
N LYS A 227 -9.68 -12.77 4.73
CA LYS A 227 -10.18 -12.25 3.45
C LYS A 227 -9.09 -11.57 2.63
N ILE A 228 -8.16 -10.86 3.27
CA ILE A 228 -6.99 -10.31 2.56
C ILE A 228 -6.20 -11.45 1.89
N MET A 229 -5.89 -12.50 2.66
CA MET A 229 -5.12 -13.64 2.13
C MET A 229 -5.90 -14.43 1.08
N ALA A 230 -7.24 -14.47 1.15
CA ALA A 230 -8.07 -15.07 0.11
C ALA A 230 -7.99 -14.28 -1.21
N GLY A 231 -8.14 -12.94 -1.14
CA GLY A 231 -7.98 -12.08 -2.32
C GLY A 231 -6.58 -12.17 -2.95
N LEU A 232 -5.54 -12.22 -2.10
CA LEU A 232 -4.17 -12.45 -2.55
C LEU A 232 -3.99 -13.78 -3.28
N TYR A 233 -4.60 -14.85 -2.74
CA TYR A 233 -4.53 -16.20 -3.32
C TYR A 233 -5.23 -16.27 -4.68
N ASP A 234 -6.42 -15.71 -4.79
CA ASP A 234 -7.17 -15.72 -6.04
C ASP A 234 -6.46 -14.88 -7.11
N ALA A 235 -5.89 -13.73 -6.74
CA ALA A 235 -5.05 -12.94 -7.64
C ALA A 235 -3.79 -13.72 -8.10
N TYR A 236 -3.13 -14.43 -7.19
CA TYR A 236 -2.00 -15.30 -7.53
C TYR A 236 -2.41 -16.37 -8.57
N LYS A 237 -3.58 -17.01 -8.40
CA LYS A 237 -4.06 -18.03 -9.36
C LYS A 237 -4.45 -17.43 -10.70
N GLU A 238 -5.17 -16.31 -10.69
CA GLU A 238 -5.68 -15.68 -11.91
C GLU A 238 -4.56 -15.04 -12.74
N LEU A 239 -3.62 -14.34 -12.08
CA LEU A 239 -2.53 -13.63 -12.74
C LEU A 239 -1.31 -14.49 -13.04
N ASN A 240 -1.31 -15.79 -12.67
CA ASN A 240 -0.30 -16.75 -13.07
C ASN A 240 -0.53 -17.25 -14.51
N THR A 241 -0.55 -16.32 -15.45
CA THR A 241 -0.64 -16.61 -16.88
C THR A 241 0.21 -15.63 -17.68
N ALA A 242 0.94 -16.15 -18.67
CA ALA A 242 1.69 -15.33 -19.62
C ALA A 242 0.81 -14.75 -20.73
N ASP A 243 -0.44 -15.24 -20.89
CA ASP A 243 -1.38 -14.74 -21.88
C ASP A 243 -1.77 -13.29 -21.56
N LEU A 244 -1.19 -12.37 -22.32
CA LEU A 244 -1.35 -10.93 -22.11
C LEU A 244 -2.83 -10.50 -22.24
N SER A 245 -3.62 -11.18 -23.06
CA SER A 245 -5.05 -10.89 -23.21
C SER A 245 -5.89 -11.20 -21.96
N LYS A 246 -5.34 -12.03 -21.05
CA LYS A 246 -6.01 -12.46 -19.81
C LYS A 246 -5.40 -11.88 -18.53
N ASN A 247 -4.22 -11.26 -18.63
CA ASN A 247 -3.49 -10.78 -17.47
C ASN A 247 -3.48 -9.25 -17.40
N PRO A 248 -4.43 -8.63 -16.68
CA PRO A 248 -4.52 -7.17 -16.59
C PRO A 248 -3.31 -6.53 -15.90
N ALA A 249 -2.60 -7.25 -15.01
CA ALA A 249 -1.37 -6.73 -14.39
C ALA A 249 -0.24 -6.59 -15.42
N TYR A 250 -0.12 -7.55 -16.34
CA TYR A 250 0.84 -7.46 -17.42
C TYR A 250 0.45 -6.44 -18.49
N GLN A 251 -0.86 -6.33 -18.80
CA GLN A 251 -1.35 -5.26 -19.67
C GLN A 251 -0.98 -3.89 -19.08
N TYR A 252 -1.21 -3.66 -17.79
CA TYR A 252 -0.83 -2.42 -17.11
C TYR A 252 0.68 -2.17 -17.19
N ALA A 253 1.52 -3.18 -16.92
CA ALA A 253 2.97 -3.05 -17.03
C ALA A 253 3.42 -2.69 -18.46
N VAL A 254 2.81 -3.28 -19.49
CA VAL A 254 3.08 -2.98 -20.89
C VAL A 254 2.65 -1.56 -21.25
N CYS A 255 1.44 -1.14 -20.85
CA CYS A 255 0.97 0.23 -21.08
C CYS A 255 1.95 1.26 -20.51
N ARG A 256 2.44 1.06 -19.29
CA ARG A 256 3.46 1.91 -18.67
C ARG A 256 4.72 2.04 -19.54
N ARG A 257 5.21 0.92 -20.11
CA ARG A 257 6.38 0.95 -21.02
C ARG A 257 6.11 1.67 -22.32
N ILE A 258 4.95 1.45 -22.94
CA ILE A 258 4.55 2.16 -24.16
C ILE A 258 4.48 3.67 -23.88
N LEU A 259 3.84 4.07 -22.78
CA LEU A 259 3.70 5.48 -22.41
C LEU A 259 5.06 6.12 -22.09
N GLN A 260 5.96 5.42 -21.40
CA GLN A 260 7.32 5.93 -21.19
C GLN A 260 8.07 6.12 -22.51
N ASN A 261 7.98 5.19 -23.45
CA ASN A 261 8.56 5.33 -24.78
C ASN A 261 7.97 6.51 -25.57
N GLN A 262 6.73 6.91 -25.23
CA GLN A 262 6.08 8.10 -25.80
C GLN A 262 6.49 9.43 -25.12
N GLY A 263 7.30 9.37 -24.03
CA GLY A 263 7.82 10.53 -23.31
C GLY A 263 7.04 10.91 -22.05
N TYR A 264 6.18 10.03 -21.56
CA TYR A 264 5.49 10.22 -20.27
C TYR A 264 6.35 9.62 -19.15
N ASP A 265 7.01 10.47 -18.38
CA ASP A 265 7.98 10.07 -17.34
C ASP A 265 7.41 10.14 -15.91
N VAL A 266 6.17 10.59 -15.76
CA VAL A 266 5.47 10.69 -14.47
C VAL A 266 4.16 9.94 -14.55
N GLU A 267 3.92 9.05 -13.63
CA GLU A 267 2.64 8.37 -13.43
C GLU A 267 1.93 8.93 -12.22
N MET A 268 0.75 9.50 -12.44
CA MET A 268 -0.11 10.03 -11.38
C MET A 268 -1.16 9.00 -11.00
N PHE A 269 -1.04 8.42 -9.80
CA PHE A 269 -2.11 7.59 -9.25
C PHE A 269 -3.25 8.48 -8.77
N VAL A 270 -4.41 8.33 -9.36
CA VAL A 270 -5.58 9.17 -9.08
C VAL A 270 -6.64 8.36 -8.34
N ALA A 271 -7.12 8.88 -7.22
CA ALA A 271 -8.25 8.34 -6.49
C ALA A 271 -9.30 9.42 -6.26
N TYR A 272 -10.58 9.02 -6.33
CA TYR A 272 -11.73 9.88 -6.04
C TYR A 272 -12.32 9.59 -4.64
N GLU A 273 -11.72 8.66 -3.91
CA GLU A 273 -12.05 8.32 -2.54
C GLU A 273 -10.90 8.74 -1.61
N PRO A 274 -11.09 9.72 -0.70
CA PRO A 274 -10.02 10.24 0.15
C PRO A 274 -9.31 9.19 1.00
N GLN A 275 -10.01 8.13 1.37
CA GLN A 275 -9.46 7.01 2.15
C GLN A 275 -8.46 6.15 1.37
N LEU A 276 -8.30 6.37 0.06
CA LEU A 276 -7.29 5.72 -0.77
C LEU A 276 -5.96 6.49 -0.83
N ALA A 277 -5.86 7.66 -0.17
CA ALA A 277 -4.64 8.46 -0.18
C ALA A 277 -3.40 7.67 0.29
N MET A 278 -3.54 6.89 1.36
CA MET A 278 -2.42 6.09 1.86
C MET A 278 -2.15 4.84 1.03
N LEU A 279 -3.12 4.35 0.26
CA LEU A 279 -2.89 3.32 -0.75
C LEU A 279 -1.98 3.87 -1.87
N ALA A 280 -2.21 5.10 -2.29
CA ALA A 280 -1.34 5.78 -3.25
C ALA A 280 0.09 5.97 -2.71
N GLU A 281 0.26 6.30 -1.41
CA GLU A 281 1.59 6.40 -0.78
C GLU A 281 2.32 5.05 -0.74
N TRP A 282 1.61 3.96 -0.43
CA TRP A 282 2.17 2.61 -0.51
C TRP A 282 2.56 2.25 -1.95
N TRP A 283 1.70 2.55 -2.92
CA TRP A 283 1.95 2.33 -4.34
C TRP A 283 3.16 3.15 -4.84
N LYS A 284 3.32 4.40 -4.40
CA LYS A 284 4.51 5.22 -4.70
C LYS A 284 5.80 4.56 -4.20
N GLN A 285 5.80 4.02 -2.97
CA GLN A 285 6.95 3.30 -2.47
C GLN A 285 7.22 2.05 -3.30
N LEU A 286 6.17 1.28 -3.60
CA LEU A 286 6.30 0.03 -4.37
C LEU A 286 6.98 0.28 -5.72
N LEU A 287 6.49 1.23 -6.50
CA LEU A 287 7.05 1.53 -7.82
C LEU A 287 8.35 2.35 -7.74
N GLY A 288 8.40 3.40 -6.94
CA GLY A 288 9.55 4.30 -6.88
C GLY A 288 10.84 3.61 -6.45
N GLU A 289 10.80 2.81 -5.38
CA GLU A 289 11.97 2.03 -4.94
C GLU A 289 12.31 0.87 -5.91
N SER A 290 11.33 0.37 -6.67
CA SER A 290 11.54 -0.74 -7.59
C SER A 290 12.13 -0.27 -8.92
N GLU A 291 11.60 0.79 -9.52
CA GLU A 291 12.01 1.24 -10.86
C GLU A 291 13.10 2.31 -10.88
N GLY A 292 13.12 3.21 -9.91
CA GLY A 292 13.95 4.42 -9.91
C GLY A 292 15.45 4.13 -9.77
N LYS A 293 16.07 3.47 -10.75
CA LYS A 293 17.46 3.05 -10.75
C LYS A 293 18.08 3.22 -12.13
N ASP A 294 19.41 3.36 -12.20
CA ASP A 294 20.20 3.42 -13.43
C ASP A 294 19.74 4.54 -14.41
N GLY A 295 19.15 5.61 -13.89
CA GLY A 295 18.57 6.68 -14.71
C GLY A 295 17.31 6.29 -15.48
N LYS A 296 16.67 5.19 -15.09
CA LYS A 296 15.47 4.64 -15.70
C LYS A 296 14.27 4.74 -14.74
N GLY A 297 13.12 4.30 -15.23
CA GLY A 297 11.87 4.23 -14.47
C GLY A 297 10.97 5.43 -14.70
N ILE A 298 9.72 5.31 -14.25
CA ILE A 298 8.69 6.34 -14.26
C ILE A 298 8.56 6.85 -12.83
N LEU A 299 8.53 8.18 -12.64
CA LEU A 299 8.31 8.76 -11.32
C LEU A 299 6.87 8.55 -10.89
N PRO A 300 6.59 7.80 -9.82
CA PRO A 300 5.23 7.66 -9.31
C PRO A 300 4.88 8.86 -8.42
N ASP A 301 3.72 9.46 -8.70
CA ASP A 301 3.12 10.50 -7.87
C ASP A 301 1.63 10.21 -7.67
N SER A 302 0.90 11.01 -6.91
CA SER A 302 -0.51 10.77 -6.64
C SER A 302 -1.32 12.05 -6.48
N ALA A 303 -2.62 11.95 -6.78
CA ALA A 303 -3.59 13.01 -6.57
C ALA A 303 -4.92 12.46 -6.04
N ASN A 304 -5.58 13.24 -5.19
CA ASN A 304 -6.94 12.96 -4.74
C ASN A 304 -7.90 13.93 -5.43
N PHE A 305 -8.59 13.47 -6.43
CA PHE A 305 -9.61 14.27 -7.11
C PHE A 305 -10.96 14.18 -6.33
N SER A 306 -11.78 15.22 -6.35
CA SER A 306 -11.69 16.51 -7.02
C SER A 306 -10.73 17.53 -6.38
N THR A 307 -10.27 17.28 -5.13
CA THR A 307 -9.45 18.25 -4.37
C THR A 307 -8.27 18.75 -5.20
N ASP A 308 -7.47 17.85 -5.76
CA ASP A 308 -6.27 18.21 -6.49
C ASP A 308 -6.51 18.72 -7.94
N LEU A 309 -7.73 18.65 -8.43
CA LEU A 309 -8.10 19.42 -9.63
C LEU A 309 -8.01 20.93 -9.39
N HIS A 310 -8.19 21.37 -8.13
CA HIS A 310 -8.04 22.76 -7.71
C HIS A 310 -6.58 23.16 -7.39
N SER A 311 -5.63 22.25 -7.56
CA SER A 311 -4.18 22.50 -7.39
C SER A 311 -3.38 22.10 -8.63
N LEU A 312 -3.51 20.87 -9.08
CA LEU A 312 -2.74 20.28 -10.18
C LEU A 312 -3.49 20.26 -11.53
N GLY A 313 -4.83 20.40 -11.51
CA GLY A 313 -5.66 20.25 -12.70
C GLY A 313 -5.24 21.16 -13.86
N GLN A 314 -4.86 22.42 -13.60
CA GLN A 314 -4.37 23.33 -14.63
C GLN A 314 -3.07 22.82 -15.28
N PHE A 315 -2.12 22.31 -14.50
CA PHE A 315 -0.87 21.79 -15.03
C PHE A 315 -1.10 20.50 -15.85
N ILE A 316 -1.93 19.59 -15.35
CA ILE A 316 -2.26 18.34 -16.05
C ILE A 316 -2.92 18.68 -17.39
N GLN A 317 -3.92 19.58 -17.39
CA GLN A 317 -4.68 19.97 -18.58
C GLN A 317 -3.86 20.70 -19.64
N GLU A 318 -3.02 21.68 -19.27
CA GLU A 318 -2.34 22.58 -20.22
C GLU A 318 -0.82 22.66 -20.07
N GLY A 319 -0.25 22.05 -19.02
CA GLY A 319 1.19 22.06 -18.77
C GLY A 319 1.96 21.14 -19.72
N LYS A 320 3.25 20.97 -19.41
CA LYS A 320 4.13 20.05 -20.16
C LYS A 320 3.59 18.62 -20.08
N LYS A 321 3.46 17.96 -21.22
CA LYS A 321 2.92 16.59 -21.33
C LYS A 321 3.98 15.55 -20.95
N VAL A 322 4.16 15.33 -19.66
CA VAL A 322 5.05 14.32 -19.08
C VAL A 322 4.31 13.37 -18.14
N VAL A 323 3.03 13.67 -17.86
CA VAL A 323 2.18 12.92 -16.91
C VAL A 323 1.21 12.06 -17.70
N PHE A 324 1.01 10.81 -17.25
CA PHE A 324 -0.18 10.02 -17.53
C PHE A 324 -0.84 9.65 -16.21
N GLU A 325 -2.13 9.35 -16.23
CA GLU A 325 -2.91 9.04 -15.04
C GLU A 325 -3.22 7.54 -14.97
N THR A 326 -3.14 6.99 -13.75
CA THR A 326 -3.67 5.68 -13.39
C THR A 326 -4.77 5.89 -12.37
N ILE A 327 -6.01 5.78 -12.80
CA ILE A 327 -7.19 6.05 -11.99
C ILE A 327 -7.63 4.75 -11.32
N LEU A 328 -7.73 4.74 -9.98
CA LEU A 328 -8.37 3.66 -9.24
C LEU A 328 -9.85 3.98 -9.03
N GLU A 329 -10.69 3.34 -9.81
CA GLU A 329 -12.15 3.46 -9.74
C GLU A 329 -12.73 2.44 -8.77
N VAL A 330 -13.62 2.88 -7.88
CA VAL A 330 -14.39 2.02 -6.97
C VAL A 330 -15.79 1.85 -7.51
N GLU A 331 -16.18 0.61 -7.88
CA GLU A 331 -17.49 0.34 -8.46
C GLU A 331 -18.63 0.58 -7.46
N ASN A 332 -18.45 0.15 -6.21
CA ASN A 332 -19.45 0.29 -5.15
C ASN A 332 -18.83 0.99 -3.93
N PRO A 333 -19.27 2.18 -3.58
CA PRO A 333 -18.80 2.88 -2.40
C PRO A 333 -19.21 2.13 -1.12
N THR A 334 -18.50 2.36 -0.01
CA THR A 334 -18.84 1.74 1.28
C THR A 334 -20.20 2.27 1.79
N GLU A 335 -20.45 3.55 1.59
CA GLU A 335 -21.70 4.23 1.93
C GLU A 335 -22.03 5.23 0.82
N ASP A 336 -23.32 5.54 0.62
CA ASP A 336 -23.75 6.54 -0.34
C ASP A 336 -24.87 7.41 0.26
N LEU A 337 -24.95 8.65 -0.18
CA LEU A 337 -25.91 9.64 0.31
C LEU A 337 -26.65 10.26 -0.86
N LEU A 338 -27.96 10.46 -0.70
CA LEU A 338 -28.76 11.23 -1.64
C LEU A 338 -28.64 12.73 -1.37
N ILE A 339 -28.51 13.51 -2.44
CA ILE A 339 -28.47 14.96 -2.37
C ILE A 339 -29.88 15.47 -2.00
N PRO A 340 -30.01 16.23 -0.90
CA PRO A 340 -31.30 16.76 -0.47
C PRO A 340 -31.81 17.86 -1.41
N THR A 341 -33.12 18.10 -1.41
CA THR A 341 -33.70 19.27 -2.07
C THR A 341 -33.63 20.45 -1.12
N ASP A 342 -33.08 21.59 -1.59
CA ASP A 342 -33.20 22.87 -0.91
C ASP A 342 -34.47 23.61 -1.41
N VAL A 343 -35.34 24.01 -0.47
CA VAL A 343 -36.63 24.66 -0.81
C VAL A 343 -36.45 25.98 -1.55
N GLU A 344 -35.39 26.72 -1.21
CA GLU A 344 -35.10 28.01 -1.82
C GLU A 344 -34.19 27.90 -3.05
N ASN A 345 -33.49 26.76 -3.21
CA ASN A 345 -32.50 26.55 -4.26
C ASN A 345 -31.48 27.70 -4.37
N SER A 346 -31.06 28.20 -3.24
CA SER A 346 -30.21 29.39 -3.13
C SER A 346 -28.80 29.18 -3.74
N ASP A 347 -28.32 27.93 -3.70
CA ASP A 347 -27.07 27.47 -4.30
C ASP A 347 -27.20 27.00 -5.76
N GLN A 348 -28.44 26.96 -6.30
CA GLN A 348 -28.78 26.50 -7.66
C GLN A 348 -28.45 25.02 -7.94
N MET A 349 -28.34 24.16 -6.87
CA MET A 349 -27.96 22.75 -7.00
C MET A 349 -29.13 21.76 -7.06
N ASN A 350 -30.39 22.23 -7.05
CA ASN A 350 -31.55 21.33 -7.08
C ASN A 350 -31.64 20.45 -8.34
N TYR A 351 -30.90 20.73 -9.39
CA TYR A 351 -30.80 19.83 -10.55
C TYR A 351 -30.09 18.50 -10.20
N LEU A 352 -29.37 18.44 -9.09
CA LEU A 352 -28.76 17.23 -8.53
C LEU A 352 -29.61 16.57 -7.43
N ALA A 353 -30.67 17.22 -6.97
CA ALA A 353 -31.50 16.69 -5.90
C ALA A 353 -32.05 15.29 -6.23
N GLY A 354 -31.93 14.37 -5.30
CA GLY A 354 -32.30 12.96 -5.48
C GLY A 354 -31.27 12.09 -6.21
N LYS A 355 -30.20 12.67 -6.75
CA LYS A 355 -29.02 11.92 -7.20
C LYS A 355 -28.17 11.52 -6.00
N SER A 356 -27.38 10.45 -6.14
CA SER A 356 -26.44 10.08 -5.11
C SER A 356 -25.11 10.84 -5.24
N TYR A 357 -24.39 11.00 -4.14
CA TYR A 357 -23.04 11.55 -4.13
C TYR A 357 -22.06 10.70 -4.95
N ASP A 358 -22.16 9.37 -4.86
CA ASP A 358 -21.35 8.45 -5.68
C ASP A 358 -21.57 8.66 -7.18
N TRP A 359 -22.83 8.85 -7.59
CA TRP A 359 -23.12 9.17 -9.00
C TRP A 359 -22.45 10.48 -9.43
N VAL A 360 -22.50 11.54 -8.59
CA VAL A 360 -21.84 12.81 -8.90
C VAL A 360 -20.32 12.64 -8.99
N ASN A 361 -19.72 11.88 -8.06
CA ASN A 361 -18.29 11.57 -8.03
C ASN A 361 -17.84 10.85 -9.31
N LYS A 362 -18.63 9.86 -9.76
CA LYS A 362 -18.38 9.14 -11.03
C LYS A 362 -18.52 10.04 -12.26
N MET A 363 -19.52 10.93 -12.27
CA MET A 363 -19.67 11.92 -13.36
C MET A 363 -18.52 12.92 -13.39
N ALA A 364 -18.02 13.34 -12.23
CA ALA A 364 -16.82 14.18 -12.14
C ALA A 364 -15.57 13.45 -12.66
N CYS A 365 -15.41 12.17 -12.33
CA CYS A 365 -14.33 11.34 -12.86
C CYS A 365 -14.39 11.22 -14.38
N LEU A 366 -15.54 10.85 -14.94
CA LEU A 366 -15.73 10.73 -16.39
C LEU A 366 -15.48 12.05 -17.12
N GLY A 367 -15.99 13.16 -16.60
CA GLY A 367 -15.77 14.48 -17.20
C GLY A 367 -14.30 14.90 -17.16
N THR A 368 -13.57 14.52 -16.12
CA THR A 368 -12.13 14.76 -16.01
C THR A 368 -11.34 13.91 -17.01
N ILE A 369 -11.65 12.61 -17.12
CA ILE A 369 -11.02 11.73 -18.12
C ILE A 369 -11.21 12.29 -19.53
N GLU A 370 -12.45 12.66 -19.89
CA GLU A 370 -12.75 13.24 -21.20
C GLU A 370 -11.96 14.54 -21.46
N ALA A 371 -11.87 15.42 -20.48
CA ALA A 371 -11.11 16.67 -20.60
C ALA A 371 -9.61 16.41 -20.75
N HIS A 372 -9.04 15.57 -19.90
CA HIS A 372 -7.61 15.25 -19.90
C HIS A 372 -7.20 14.51 -21.17
N GLU A 373 -8.00 13.53 -21.63
CA GLU A 373 -7.71 12.77 -22.85
C GLU A 373 -7.89 13.62 -24.10
N VAL A 374 -9.12 14.12 -24.34
CA VAL A 374 -9.51 14.68 -25.65
C VAL A 374 -8.88 16.04 -25.91
N THR A 375 -8.89 16.93 -24.93
CA THR A 375 -8.35 18.27 -25.06
C THR A 375 -6.96 18.42 -24.45
N GLY A 376 -6.68 17.68 -23.38
CA GLY A 376 -5.40 17.70 -22.69
C GLY A 376 -4.33 16.84 -23.34
N GLY A 377 -4.68 15.77 -24.03
CA GLY A 377 -3.72 14.79 -24.55
C GLY A 377 -2.97 14.05 -23.45
N VAL A 378 -3.62 13.85 -22.30
CA VAL A 378 -3.10 13.12 -21.15
C VAL A 378 -3.65 11.70 -21.16
N PRO A 379 -2.81 10.68 -21.24
CA PRO A 379 -3.26 9.28 -21.21
C PRO A 379 -3.84 8.90 -19.85
N ASN A 380 -4.91 8.08 -19.87
CA ASN A 380 -5.55 7.55 -18.67
C ASN A 380 -5.61 6.02 -18.74
N LEU A 381 -5.12 5.36 -17.69
CA LEU A 381 -5.33 3.95 -17.41
C LEU A 381 -6.36 3.87 -16.27
N ILE A 382 -7.40 3.04 -16.41
CA ILE A 382 -8.42 2.94 -15.38
C ILE A 382 -8.42 1.51 -14.82
N ILE A 383 -8.13 1.39 -13.53
CA ILE A 383 -8.21 0.16 -12.78
C ILE A 383 -9.49 0.23 -11.96
N SER A 384 -10.47 -0.65 -12.24
CA SER A 384 -11.72 -0.72 -11.48
C SER A 384 -11.67 -1.86 -10.47
N ILE A 385 -12.02 -1.56 -9.22
CA ILE A 385 -12.18 -2.52 -8.12
C ILE A 385 -13.64 -2.55 -7.66
N PRO A 386 -14.17 -3.71 -7.23
CA PRO A 386 -15.58 -3.81 -6.85
C PRO A 386 -15.93 -3.02 -5.60
N ASP A 387 -15.02 -2.97 -4.63
CA ASP A 387 -15.21 -2.29 -3.35
C ASP A 387 -13.85 -2.03 -2.65
N MET A 388 -13.90 -1.35 -1.49
CA MET A 388 -12.72 -1.04 -0.67
C MET A 388 -12.59 -1.99 0.54
N LYS A 389 -12.89 -3.28 0.35
CA LYS A 389 -12.85 -4.29 1.41
C LYS A 389 -11.56 -5.11 1.38
N GLU A 390 -11.43 -5.97 2.39
CA GLU A 390 -10.25 -6.78 2.64
C GLU A 390 -9.85 -7.66 1.46
N TYR A 391 -10.83 -8.30 0.80
CA TYR A 391 -10.55 -9.17 -0.34
C TYR A 391 -10.00 -8.37 -1.53
N SER A 392 -10.64 -7.22 -1.85
CA SER A 392 -10.19 -6.32 -2.91
C SER A 392 -8.78 -5.77 -2.63
N PHE A 393 -8.47 -5.44 -1.36
CA PHE A 393 -7.12 -5.02 -0.97
C PHE A 393 -6.09 -6.12 -1.20
N GLY A 394 -6.37 -7.35 -0.78
CA GLY A 394 -5.47 -8.49 -0.99
C GLY A 394 -5.20 -8.77 -2.47
N TYR A 395 -6.23 -8.73 -3.30
CA TYR A 395 -6.12 -8.90 -4.75
C TYR A 395 -5.27 -7.78 -5.37
N LEU A 396 -5.53 -6.52 -4.98
CA LEU A 396 -4.83 -5.34 -5.46
C LEU A 396 -3.33 -5.37 -5.11
N CYS A 397 -2.98 -5.87 -3.92
CA CYS A 397 -1.58 -6.06 -3.53
C CYS A 397 -0.84 -6.96 -4.52
N TYR A 398 -1.39 -8.14 -4.82
CA TYR A 398 -0.74 -9.07 -5.75
C TYR A 398 -0.68 -8.54 -7.17
N PHE A 399 -1.75 -7.87 -7.63
CA PHE A 399 -1.78 -7.20 -8.92
C PHE A 399 -0.60 -6.22 -9.07
N PHE A 400 -0.40 -5.34 -8.11
CA PHE A 400 0.70 -4.38 -8.18
C PHE A 400 2.08 -5.01 -7.96
N PHE A 401 2.20 -6.07 -7.15
CA PHE A 401 3.47 -6.78 -7.00
C PHE A 401 3.96 -7.37 -8.30
N ILE A 402 3.09 -8.11 -8.99
CA ILE A 402 3.46 -8.78 -10.24
C ILE A 402 3.63 -7.78 -11.40
N ALA A 403 2.80 -6.73 -11.46
CA ALA A 403 2.96 -5.64 -12.41
C ALA A 403 4.29 -4.90 -12.22
N THR A 404 4.67 -4.62 -10.97
CA THR A 404 5.94 -3.97 -10.64
C THR A 404 7.14 -4.82 -11.03
N ALA A 405 7.12 -6.12 -10.74
CA ALA A 405 8.19 -7.02 -11.17
C ALA A 405 8.32 -7.06 -12.70
N MET A 406 7.19 -7.19 -13.41
CA MET A 406 7.14 -7.22 -14.86
C MET A 406 7.70 -5.93 -15.47
N THR A 407 7.22 -4.76 -15.03
CA THR A 407 7.66 -3.47 -15.59
C THR A 407 9.16 -3.20 -15.33
N CYS A 408 9.69 -3.61 -14.18
CA CYS A 408 11.13 -3.49 -13.88
C CYS A 408 12.00 -4.40 -14.78
N TYR A 409 11.61 -5.66 -14.94
CA TYR A 409 12.34 -6.57 -15.82
C TYR A 409 12.25 -6.18 -17.30
N MET A 410 11.18 -5.51 -17.73
CA MET A 410 11.09 -4.97 -19.11
C MET A 410 12.17 -3.94 -19.42
N ILE A 411 12.72 -3.28 -18.42
CA ILE A 411 13.80 -2.28 -18.56
C ILE A 411 15.12 -2.74 -17.95
N ASP A 412 15.27 -4.04 -17.72
CA ASP A 412 16.48 -4.68 -17.19
C ASP A 412 16.94 -4.09 -15.85
N ILE A 413 16.02 -3.90 -14.92
CA ILE A 413 16.27 -3.43 -13.55
C ILE A 413 15.94 -4.52 -12.53
N ASN A 414 16.79 -4.64 -11.48
CA ASN A 414 16.45 -5.44 -10.30
C ASN A 414 15.29 -4.78 -9.51
N PRO A 415 14.10 -5.41 -9.41
CA PRO A 415 12.94 -4.82 -8.74
C PRO A 415 13.09 -4.67 -7.22
N PHE A 416 14.03 -5.38 -6.58
CA PHE A 416 13.94 -5.66 -5.15
C PHE A 416 15.02 -4.98 -4.30
N ASN A 417 16.10 -4.48 -4.89
CA ASN A 417 17.12 -3.70 -4.19
C ASN A 417 16.82 -2.19 -4.23
N GLN A 418 17.53 -1.40 -3.42
CA GLN A 418 17.44 0.06 -3.35
C GLN A 418 18.80 0.71 -3.03
N PRO A 419 19.80 0.62 -3.92
CA PRO A 419 21.17 1.08 -3.62
C PRO A 419 21.26 2.60 -3.39
N GLY A 420 20.41 3.39 -4.03
CA GLY A 420 20.42 4.86 -3.94
C GLY A 420 20.21 5.40 -2.53
N VAL A 421 19.39 4.73 -1.73
CA VAL A 421 19.08 5.21 -0.36
C VAL A 421 20.25 5.02 0.62
N GLU A 422 21.24 4.21 0.29
CA GLU A 422 22.42 4.01 1.15
C GLU A 422 23.32 5.25 1.22
N ILE A 423 23.27 6.11 0.21
CA ILE A 423 24.10 7.33 0.15
C ILE A 423 23.67 8.31 1.25
N TYR A 424 22.39 8.65 1.34
CA TYR A 424 21.92 9.57 2.37
C TYR A 424 22.08 8.99 3.78
N LYS A 425 21.89 7.68 3.95
CA LYS A 425 22.11 7.01 5.24
C LYS A 425 23.56 7.13 5.71
N LYS A 426 24.53 6.90 4.82
CA LYS A 426 25.95 7.10 5.14
C LYS A 426 26.25 8.53 5.58
N ASN A 427 25.72 9.52 4.87
CA ASN A 427 25.88 10.93 5.22
C ASN A 427 25.26 11.26 6.58
N MET A 428 24.03 10.80 6.81
CA MET A 428 23.34 10.96 8.09
C MET A 428 24.15 10.33 9.24
N PHE A 429 24.62 9.09 9.09
CA PHE A 429 25.41 8.42 10.12
C PHE A 429 26.70 9.15 10.45
N ARG A 430 27.39 9.69 9.44
CA ARG A 430 28.59 10.53 9.64
C ARG A 430 28.27 11.79 10.42
N LEU A 431 27.19 12.50 10.08
CA LEU A 431 26.76 13.73 10.76
C LEU A 431 26.29 13.46 12.19
N LEU A 432 25.68 12.31 12.44
CA LEU A 432 25.26 11.88 13.78
C LEU A 432 26.41 11.33 14.63
N GLY A 433 27.63 11.25 14.11
CA GLY A 433 28.78 10.70 14.84
C GLY A 433 28.65 9.20 15.13
N LYS A 434 27.99 8.43 14.25
CA LYS A 434 27.85 6.98 14.44
C LYS A 434 29.25 6.33 14.48
N PRO A 435 29.57 5.56 15.54
CA PRO A 435 30.86 4.88 15.61
C PRO A 435 31.10 3.98 14.41
N THR A 436 32.25 4.12 13.75
CA THR A 436 32.70 3.14 12.76
C THR A 436 33.13 1.89 13.51
N LYS A 437 32.59 0.74 13.12
CA LYS A 437 33.02 -0.57 13.64
C LYS A 437 34.40 -0.90 13.10
#